data_10a73f8df51b4d559b737557c76e081c
#
_entry.id   10a73f8df51b4d559b737557c76e081c
#
_cell.length_a   1.000
_cell.length_b   1.000
_cell.length_c   1.000
_cell.angle_alpha   90.00
_cell.angle_beta   90.00
_cell.angle_gamma   90.00
#
_symmetry.space_group_name_H-M   'P 1'
#
loop_
_entity.id
_entity.type
_entity.pdbx_description
1 polymer ?
#
loop_
_entity_poly.entity_id
_entity_poly.type
_entity_poly.pdbx_seq_one_letter_code
_entity_poly.pdbx_strand_id
1 'polypeptide(L)'
;MSTTTLMARVWADLSAINVNDHVQKKGQLSYLSWTWAWSTLMSKYPESYYVFEDRRQEDGSVMVECVLTIHQGDEVATRTMWLPVMDHRNKAIFNPDTRAVSDTRMRCLVKCMAMFGLGFYIYAGEDIPSAEKEAQSQPIDEAQAQRLNEMLDYSGSDVQKFLAFYKIDSVSQLPQSKHEQAYNMLAKKIADSESAIAREMDQSGEL
;
A
#
# COMPACT_ATOMS: atom_id res chain seq x y z
N MET A 1 -6.34 -7.77 -37.40
CA MET A 1 -6.81 -7.69 -36.01
C MET A 1 -5.60 -7.95 -35.12
N SER A 2 -5.23 -7.02 -34.23
CA SER A 2 -4.10 -7.21 -33.34
C SER A 2 -4.49 -8.23 -32.27
N THR A 3 -3.86 -9.41 -32.26
CA THR A 3 -4.11 -10.44 -31.27
C THR A 3 -3.54 -9.99 -29.93
N THR A 4 -4.36 -9.79 -28.92
CA THR A 4 -3.93 -9.42 -27.56
C THR A 4 -3.08 -10.57 -26.99
N THR A 5 -1.87 -10.28 -26.53
CA THR A 5 -0.95 -11.29 -25.95
C THR A 5 -1.54 -11.90 -24.67
N LEU A 6 -1.16 -13.15 -24.33
CA LEU A 6 -1.56 -13.79 -23.07
C LEU A 6 -1.24 -12.88 -21.87
N MET A 7 -0.07 -12.25 -21.84
CA MET A 7 0.33 -11.33 -20.78
C MET A 7 -0.70 -10.20 -20.56
N ALA A 8 -1.18 -9.59 -21.63
CA ALA A 8 -2.14 -8.49 -21.58
C ALA A 8 -3.53 -8.98 -21.10
N ARG A 9 -3.94 -10.18 -21.54
CA ARG A 9 -5.21 -10.79 -21.06
C ARG A 9 -5.14 -11.13 -19.57
N VAL A 10 -4.05 -11.78 -19.15
CA VAL A 10 -3.83 -12.13 -17.72
C VAL A 10 -3.84 -10.87 -16.86
N TRP A 11 -3.16 -9.81 -17.28
CA TRP A 11 -3.17 -8.55 -16.57
C TRP A 11 -4.59 -7.98 -16.45
N ALA A 12 -5.34 -7.92 -17.55
CA ALA A 12 -6.71 -7.40 -17.54
C ALA A 12 -7.62 -8.21 -16.60
N ASP A 13 -7.52 -9.54 -16.65
CA ASP A 13 -8.33 -10.44 -15.83
C ASP A 13 -8.02 -10.36 -14.34
N LEU A 14 -6.73 -10.32 -13.98
CA LEU A 14 -6.31 -10.36 -12.59
C LEU A 14 -6.34 -8.98 -11.92
N SER A 15 -6.06 -7.90 -12.64
CA SER A 15 -6.12 -6.53 -12.11
C SER A 15 -7.56 -6.06 -11.83
N ALA A 16 -8.55 -6.66 -12.49
CA ALA A 16 -9.96 -6.36 -12.24
C ALA A 16 -10.51 -6.99 -10.93
N ILE A 17 -9.75 -7.90 -10.30
CA ILE A 17 -10.19 -8.59 -9.08
C ILE A 17 -9.97 -7.68 -7.87
N ASN A 18 -11.05 -7.42 -7.12
CA ASN A 18 -10.95 -6.74 -5.84
C ASN A 18 -10.43 -7.71 -4.77
N VAL A 19 -9.26 -7.41 -4.20
CA VAL A 19 -8.64 -8.26 -3.17
C VAL A 19 -8.82 -7.73 -1.74
N ASN A 20 -9.50 -6.60 -1.54
CA ASN A 20 -9.53 -5.86 -0.28
C ASN A 20 -10.02 -6.71 0.91
N ASP A 21 -11.01 -7.58 0.71
CA ASP A 21 -11.56 -8.44 1.76
C ASP A 21 -10.60 -9.58 2.19
N HIS A 22 -9.53 -9.79 1.43
CA HIS A 22 -8.53 -10.83 1.66
C HIS A 22 -7.15 -10.26 2.07
N VAL A 23 -7.08 -8.94 2.23
CA VAL A 23 -5.87 -8.23 2.67
C VAL A 23 -5.85 -8.12 4.19
N GLN A 24 -4.77 -8.56 4.80
CA GLN A 24 -4.49 -8.35 6.21
C GLN A 24 -3.42 -7.26 6.35
N LYS A 25 -3.61 -6.33 7.28
CA LYS A 25 -2.59 -5.33 7.63
C LYS A 25 -1.82 -5.78 8.86
N LYS A 26 -0.48 -5.74 8.76
CA LYS A 26 0.42 -5.97 9.87
C LYS A 26 1.39 -4.78 9.95
N GLY A 27 1.07 -3.83 10.84
CA GLY A 27 1.70 -2.52 10.85
C GLY A 27 1.33 -1.74 9.57
N GLN A 28 2.33 -1.25 8.87
CA GLN A 28 2.16 -0.51 7.59
C GLN A 28 2.19 -1.44 6.35
N LEU A 29 2.42 -2.74 6.53
CA LEU A 29 2.53 -3.69 5.43
C LEU A 29 1.19 -4.34 5.13
N SER A 30 0.90 -4.52 3.85
CA SER A 30 -0.27 -5.23 3.36
C SER A 30 0.10 -6.66 3.01
N TYR A 31 -0.67 -7.63 3.51
CA TYR A 31 -0.48 -9.05 3.23
C TYR A 31 -1.73 -9.60 2.57
N LEU A 32 -1.59 -10.08 1.36
CA LEU A 32 -2.63 -10.88 0.72
C LEU A 32 -2.40 -12.35 1.06
N SER A 33 -3.47 -13.07 1.45
CA SER A 33 -3.40 -14.50 1.72
C SER A 33 -2.88 -15.26 0.48
N TRP A 34 -1.74 -15.96 0.62
CA TRP A 34 -1.17 -16.72 -0.48
C TRP A 34 -2.08 -17.86 -0.96
N THR A 35 -2.80 -18.49 -0.05
CA THR A 35 -3.74 -19.58 -0.40
C THR A 35 -4.90 -19.05 -1.21
N TRP A 36 -5.45 -17.92 -0.83
CA TRP A 36 -6.53 -17.29 -1.60
C TRP A 36 -6.03 -16.80 -2.96
N ALA A 37 -4.88 -16.12 -2.99
CA ALA A 37 -4.29 -15.60 -4.23
C ALA A 37 -3.97 -16.74 -5.22
N TRP A 38 -3.40 -17.82 -4.72
CA TRP A 38 -3.11 -19.02 -5.54
C TRP A 38 -4.40 -19.68 -6.04
N SER A 39 -5.39 -19.88 -5.18
CA SER A 39 -6.69 -20.43 -5.57
C SER A 39 -7.38 -19.57 -6.64
N THR A 40 -7.30 -18.25 -6.50
CA THR A 40 -7.85 -17.30 -7.48
C THR A 40 -7.15 -17.41 -8.83
N LEU A 41 -5.81 -17.50 -8.83
CA LEU A 41 -5.04 -17.71 -10.06
C LEU A 41 -5.42 -19.05 -10.72
N MET A 42 -5.44 -20.14 -9.95
CA MET A 42 -5.75 -21.49 -10.44
C MET A 42 -7.18 -21.63 -10.98
N SER A 43 -8.13 -20.85 -10.47
CA SER A 43 -9.49 -20.85 -10.99
C SER A 43 -9.61 -20.29 -12.41
N LYS A 44 -8.68 -19.42 -12.82
CA LYS A 44 -8.62 -18.80 -14.15
C LYS A 44 -7.60 -19.44 -15.08
N TYR A 45 -6.48 -19.86 -14.52
CA TYR A 45 -5.30 -20.38 -15.23
C TYR A 45 -4.78 -21.65 -14.55
N PRO A 46 -5.52 -22.78 -14.65
CA PRO A 46 -5.24 -24.01 -13.89
C PRO A 46 -3.92 -24.70 -14.23
N GLU A 47 -3.31 -24.39 -15.36
CA GLU A 47 -2.03 -24.94 -15.78
C GLU A 47 -0.82 -24.12 -15.33
N SER A 48 -1.06 -23.11 -14.44
CA SER A 48 0.02 -22.29 -13.89
C SER A 48 0.85 -23.05 -12.89
N TYR A 49 2.15 -22.76 -12.87
CA TYR A 49 3.07 -23.31 -11.86
C TYR A 49 4.12 -22.26 -11.47
N TYR A 50 4.77 -22.51 -10.36
CA TYR A 50 5.89 -21.66 -9.89
C TYR A 50 7.07 -22.51 -9.44
N VAL A 51 8.26 -21.86 -9.47
CA VAL A 51 9.51 -22.43 -8.97
C VAL A 51 10.15 -21.40 -8.05
N PHE A 52 10.75 -21.87 -6.95
CA PHE A 52 11.59 -21.05 -6.09
C PHE A 52 13.07 -21.39 -6.27
N GLU A 53 13.90 -20.35 -6.28
CA GLU A 53 15.34 -20.44 -6.13
C GLU A 53 15.78 -19.60 -4.94
N ASP A 54 16.60 -20.16 -4.05
CA ASP A 54 17.18 -19.44 -2.93
C ASP A 54 18.68 -19.26 -3.17
N ARG A 55 19.13 -18.01 -3.04
CA ARG A 55 20.55 -17.67 -3.20
C ARG A 55 21.09 -17.11 -1.89
N ARG A 56 22.04 -17.83 -1.28
CA ARG A 56 22.79 -17.32 -0.14
C ARG A 56 23.89 -16.36 -0.63
N GLN A 57 23.94 -15.17 -0.02
CA GLN A 57 24.96 -14.17 -0.28
C GLN A 57 26.19 -14.40 0.62
N GLU A 58 27.32 -13.76 0.28
CA GLU A 58 28.57 -13.84 1.04
C GLU A 58 28.44 -13.34 2.49
N ASP A 59 27.57 -12.36 2.73
CA ASP A 59 27.27 -11.81 4.06
C ASP A 59 26.35 -12.71 4.90
N GLY A 60 25.91 -13.85 4.36
CA GLY A 60 25.02 -14.79 5.02
C GLY A 60 23.53 -14.45 4.88
N SER A 61 23.17 -13.37 4.21
CA SER A 61 21.77 -13.12 3.85
C SER A 61 21.27 -14.09 2.78
N VAL A 62 19.96 -14.24 2.63
CA VAL A 62 19.36 -15.12 1.62
C VAL A 62 18.37 -14.32 0.78
N MET A 63 18.52 -14.46 -0.53
CA MET A 63 17.57 -13.95 -1.53
C MET A 63 16.70 -15.11 -2.01
N VAL A 64 15.39 -14.93 -1.92
CA VAL A 64 14.40 -15.85 -2.50
C VAL A 64 13.97 -15.30 -3.85
N GLU A 65 13.99 -16.13 -4.87
CA GLU A 65 13.44 -15.82 -6.19
C GLU A 65 12.24 -16.72 -6.47
N CYS A 66 11.17 -16.18 -7.04
CA CYS A 66 10.00 -16.89 -7.50
C CYS A 66 9.81 -16.65 -8.99
N VAL A 67 9.79 -17.70 -9.77
CA VAL A 67 9.42 -17.68 -11.19
C VAL A 67 8.02 -18.25 -11.31
N LEU A 68 7.06 -17.43 -11.72
CA LEU A 68 5.67 -17.83 -11.96
C LEU A 68 5.42 -17.90 -13.46
N THR A 69 4.94 -19.05 -13.93
CA THR A 69 4.58 -19.29 -15.32
C THR A 69 3.08 -19.60 -15.43
N ILE A 70 2.41 -18.87 -16.32
CA ILE A 70 0.99 -19.03 -16.63
C ILE A 70 0.88 -19.60 -18.05
N HIS A 71 0.11 -20.65 -18.20
CA HIS A 71 -0.22 -21.26 -19.49
C HIS A 71 -1.69 -21.06 -19.82
N GLN A 72 -1.97 -20.88 -21.11
CA GLN A 72 -3.32 -20.94 -21.67
C GLN A 72 -3.24 -21.50 -23.09
N GLY A 73 -3.53 -22.78 -23.25
CA GLY A 73 -3.25 -23.50 -24.50
C GLY A 73 -1.75 -23.50 -24.79
N ASP A 74 -1.37 -23.10 -26.01
CA ASP A 74 0.04 -23.05 -26.44
C ASP A 74 0.76 -21.75 -26.01
N GLU A 75 0.04 -20.77 -25.43
CA GLU A 75 0.62 -19.50 -25.01
C GLU A 75 1.18 -19.58 -23.58
N VAL A 76 2.31 -18.90 -23.36
CA VAL A 76 3.03 -18.88 -22.10
C VAL A 76 3.35 -17.44 -21.70
N ALA A 77 3.15 -17.13 -20.42
CA ALA A 77 3.52 -15.86 -19.82
C ALA A 77 4.30 -16.11 -18.52
N THR A 78 5.49 -15.54 -18.39
CA THR A 78 6.36 -15.74 -17.22
C THR A 78 6.74 -14.41 -16.59
N ARG A 79 6.77 -14.36 -15.27
CA ARG A 79 7.28 -13.27 -14.44
C ARG A 79 8.17 -13.82 -13.35
N THR A 80 9.15 -13.02 -12.97
CA THR A 80 10.08 -13.32 -11.87
C THR A 80 9.98 -12.23 -10.82
N MET A 81 9.99 -12.63 -9.56
CA MET A 81 10.03 -11.74 -8.41
C MET A 81 11.07 -12.25 -7.43
N TRP A 82 11.73 -11.36 -6.73
CA TRP A 82 12.72 -11.71 -5.71
C TRP A 82 12.53 -10.86 -4.45
N LEU A 83 12.82 -11.46 -3.30
CA LEU A 83 12.79 -10.80 -1.99
C LEU A 83 13.96 -11.28 -1.13
N PRO A 84 14.66 -10.41 -0.41
CA PRO A 84 15.53 -10.85 0.65
C PRO A 84 14.72 -11.45 1.80
N VAL A 85 15.28 -12.42 2.51
CA VAL A 85 14.72 -12.83 3.80
C VAL A 85 14.92 -11.69 4.78
N MET A 86 13.83 -11.15 5.32
CA MET A 86 13.84 -9.93 6.10
C MET A 86 12.92 -10.02 7.32
N ASP A 87 13.22 -9.21 8.34
CA ASP A 87 12.41 -9.05 9.54
C ASP A 87 11.15 -8.19 9.30
N HIS A 88 10.40 -7.94 10.37
CA HIS A 88 9.18 -7.11 10.36
C HIS A 88 9.45 -5.61 10.09
N ARG A 89 10.73 -5.18 10.12
CA ARG A 89 11.18 -3.82 9.79
C ARG A 89 11.77 -3.72 8.38
N ASN A 90 11.61 -4.77 7.57
CA ASN A 90 12.21 -4.91 6.23
C ASN A 90 13.75 -4.87 6.21
N LYS A 91 14.40 -5.23 7.32
CA LYS A 91 15.86 -5.41 7.35
C LYS A 91 16.21 -6.86 7.01
N ALA A 92 17.22 -7.04 6.17
CA ALA A 92 17.72 -8.38 5.84
C ALA A 92 18.15 -9.13 7.11
N ILE A 93 17.79 -10.41 7.19
CA ILE A 93 18.20 -11.32 8.25
C ILE A 93 19.42 -12.09 7.76
N PHE A 94 20.50 -12.05 8.57
CA PHE A 94 21.70 -12.82 8.31
C PHE A 94 21.52 -14.23 8.88
N ASN A 95 21.92 -15.25 8.11
CA ASN A 95 21.75 -16.65 8.45
C ASN A 95 20.32 -17.00 8.91
N PRO A 96 19.30 -16.69 8.08
CA PRO A 96 17.92 -16.93 8.43
C PRO A 96 17.66 -18.42 8.63
N ASP A 97 16.75 -18.75 9.54
CA ASP A 97 16.26 -20.09 9.71
C ASP A 97 15.32 -20.50 8.56
N THR A 98 15.00 -21.79 8.49
CA THR A 98 14.15 -22.36 7.43
C THR A 98 12.71 -21.83 7.48
N ARG A 99 12.23 -21.40 8.64
CA ARG A 99 10.90 -20.80 8.77
C ARG A 99 10.85 -19.42 8.12
N ALA A 100 11.84 -18.56 8.38
CA ALA A 100 11.95 -17.25 7.77
C ALA A 100 12.07 -17.34 6.24
N VAL A 101 12.83 -18.32 5.74
CA VAL A 101 12.94 -18.59 4.29
C VAL A 101 11.57 -19.01 3.72
N SER A 102 10.88 -19.96 4.38
CA SER A 102 9.55 -20.42 3.94
C SER A 102 8.52 -19.29 3.89
N ASP A 103 8.47 -18.44 4.92
CA ASP A 103 7.56 -17.31 4.96
C ASP A 103 7.88 -16.30 3.84
N THR A 104 9.16 -16.09 3.55
CA THR A 104 9.59 -15.22 2.45
C THR A 104 9.22 -15.79 1.09
N ARG A 105 9.31 -17.10 0.88
CA ARG A 105 8.85 -17.76 -0.36
C ARG A 105 7.38 -17.47 -0.64
N MET A 106 6.50 -17.59 0.37
CA MET A 106 5.07 -17.30 0.19
C MET A 106 4.80 -15.82 -0.10
N ARG A 107 5.53 -14.90 0.54
CA ARG A 107 5.47 -13.46 0.24
C ARG A 107 5.94 -13.18 -1.19
N CYS A 108 7.02 -13.82 -1.61
CA CYS A 108 7.58 -13.68 -2.96
C CYS A 108 6.57 -14.16 -4.02
N LEU A 109 5.92 -15.30 -3.80
CA LEU A 109 4.90 -15.85 -4.69
C LEU A 109 3.73 -14.86 -4.87
N VAL A 110 3.20 -14.30 -3.78
CA VAL A 110 2.09 -13.34 -3.86
C VAL A 110 2.48 -12.08 -4.61
N LYS A 111 3.68 -11.54 -4.37
CA LYS A 111 4.21 -10.39 -5.11
C LYS A 111 4.45 -10.73 -6.59
N CYS A 112 4.84 -11.96 -6.91
CA CYS A 112 4.95 -12.42 -8.28
C CYS A 112 3.59 -12.47 -8.99
N MET A 113 2.53 -12.94 -8.31
CA MET A 113 1.15 -12.87 -8.81
C MET A 113 0.67 -11.42 -9.00
N ALA A 114 1.08 -10.50 -8.13
CA ALA A 114 0.79 -9.08 -8.29
C ALA A 114 1.40 -8.48 -9.57
N MET A 115 2.57 -8.97 -10.01
CA MET A 115 3.16 -8.56 -11.29
C MET A 115 2.35 -9.02 -12.52
N PHE A 116 1.38 -9.91 -12.33
CA PHE A 116 0.36 -10.26 -13.31
C PHE A 116 -0.97 -9.50 -13.12
N GLY A 117 -1.03 -8.58 -12.13
CA GLY A 117 -2.18 -7.73 -11.87
C GLY A 117 -2.93 -8.04 -10.57
N LEU A 118 -2.83 -9.26 -10.01
CA LEU A 118 -3.63 -9.66 -8.84
C LEU A 118 -3.25 -8.87 -7.59
N GLY A 119 -4.11 -7.92 -7.22
CA GLY A 119 -3.90 -7.07 -6.05
C GLY A 119 -2.68 -6.16 -6.16
N PHE A 120 -2.21 -5.82 -7.36
CA PHE A 120 -1.04 -4.98 -7.58
C PHE A 120 -1.10 -3.67 -6.79
N TYR A 121 -2.26 -3.06 -6.70
CA TYR A 121 -2.48 -1.78 -6.04
C TYR A 121 -2.24 -1.80 -4.51
N ILE A 122 -2.31 -2.97 -3.84
CA ILE A 122 -2.08 -3.03 -2.40
C ILE A 122 -0.61 -2.80 -2.01
N TYR A 123 0.30 -2.96 -2.98
CA TYR A 123 1.75 -2.76 -2.79
C TYR A 123 2.20 -1.35 -3.16
N ALA A 124 1.30 -0.49 -3.65
CA ALA A 124 1.63 0.90 -3.95
C ALA A 124 2.17 1.61 -2.70
N GLY A 125 3.37 2.18 -2.80
CA GLY A 125 4.06 2.85 -1.69
C GLY A 125 4.90 1.95 -0.78
N GLU A 126 4.95 0.63 -0.98
CA GLU A 126 5.87 -0.24 -0.22
C GLU A 126 7.35 -0.04 -0.60
N ASP A 127 7.61 0.34 -1.85
CA ASP A 127 8.96 0.48 -2.41
C ASP A 127 9.52 1.91 -2.30
N ILE A 128 8.93 2.75 -1.45
CA ILE A 128 9.48 4.09 -1.16
C ILE A 128 10.84 3.90 -0.47
N PRO A 129 11.90 4.55 -0.97
CA PRO A 129 13.25 4.47 -0.38
C PRO A 129 13.22 4.79 1.13
N SER A 130 14.05 4.11 1.91
CA SER A 130 14.05 4.29 3.38
C SER A 130 14.31 5.73 3.81
N ALA A 131 15.17 6.45 3.09
CA ALA A 131 15.40 7.88 3.34
C ALA A 131 14.13 8.73 3.13
N GLU A 132 13.32 8.39 2.14
CA GLU A 132 12.07 9.07 1.84
C GLU A 132 10.98 8.69 2.85
N LYS A 133 10.96 7.43 3.31
CA LYS A 133 10.10 6.98 4.43
C LYS A 133 10.46 7.69 5.73
N GLU A 134 11.76 7.85 6.01
CA GLU A 134 12.24 8.60 7.16
C GLU A 134 11.84 10.08 7.07
N ALA A 135 12.00 10.73 5.90
CA ALA A 135 11.56 12.09 5.69
C ALA A 135 10.04 12.26 5.85
N GLN A 136 9.24 11.31 5.33
CA GLN A 136 7.79 11.32 5.49
C GLN A 136 7.32 11.03 6.91
N SER A 137 8.13 10.38 7.74
CA SER A 137 7.84 10.11 9.15
C SER A 137 8.27 11.24 10.08
N GLN A 138 9.13 12.18 9.60
CA GLN A 138 9.51 13.36 10.38
C GLN A 138 8.28 14.21 10.67
N PRO A 139 8.27 14.91 11.83
CA PRO A 139 7.26 15.90 12.11
C PRO A 139 7.20 16.98 11.02
N ILE A 140 6.03 17.57 10.82
CA ILE A 140 5.85 18.74 9.97
C ILE A 140 6.68 19.91 10.46
N ASP A 141 7.02 20.83 9.56
CA ASP A 141 7.72 22.05 9.93
C ASP A 141 6.83 23.04 10.73
N GLU A 142 7.46 24.06 11.30
CA GLU A 142 6.76 25.03 12.14
C GLU A 142 5.70 25.83 11.38
N ALA A 143 5.97 26.18 10.11
CA ALA A 143 5.02 26.91 9.27
C ALA A 143 3.79 26.04 8.94
N GLN A 144 3.99 24.77 8.65
CA GLN A 144 2.92 23.81 8.43
C GLN A 144 2.08 23.59 9.70
N ALA A 145 2.74 23.47 10.86
CA ALA A 145 2.07 23.31 12.14
C ALA A 145 1.22 24.55 12.49
N GLN A 146 1.78 25.74 12.28
CA GLN A 146 1.06 26.99 12.49
C GLN A 146 -0.17 27.08 11.58
N ARG A 147 -0.01 26.74 10.29
CA ARG A 147 -1.12 26.76 9.33
C ARG A 147 -2.26 25.82 9.73
N LEU A 148 -1.94 24.60 10.18
CA LEU A 148 -2.97 23.67 10.65
C LEU A 148 -3.65 24.13 11.93
N ASN A 149 -2.94 24.80 12.86
CA ASN A 149 -3.54 25.41 14.06
C ASN A 149 -4.52 26.51 13.69
N GLU A 150 -4.15 27.42 12.78
CA GLU A 150 -5.03 28.47 12.26
C GLU A 150 -6.30 27.87 11.62
N MET A 151 -6.16 26.79 10.86
CA MET A 151 -7.30 26.11 10.23
C MET A 151 -8.18 25.39 11.26
N LEU A 152 -7.60 24.80 12.32
CA LEU A 152 -8.34 24.20 13.43
C LEU A 152 -9.19 25.23 14.14
N ASP A 153 -8.62 26.38 14.47
CA ASP A 153 -9.30 27.50 15.10
C ASP A 153 -10.40 28.06 14.20
N TYR A 154 -10.09 28.33 12.94
CA TYR A 154 -11.05 28.89 11.98
C TYR A 154 -12.24 27.97 11.71
N SER A 155 -11.99 26.66 11.61
CA SER A 155 -13.05 25.67 11.38
C SER A 155 -13.87 25.33 12.64
N GLY A 156 -13.52 25.86 13.81
CA GLY A 156 -14.11 25.47 15.09
C GLY A 156 -13.94 23.98 15.39
N SER A 157 -12.84 23.38 14.94
CA SER A 157 -12.58 21.96 15.13
C SER A 157 -12.08 21.70 16.55
N ASP A 158 -12.53 20.57 17.11
CA ASP A 158 -12.06 20.10 18.41
C ASP A 158 -10.61 19.61 18.29
N VAL A 159 -9.67 20.39 18.83
CA VAL A 159 -8.23 20.10 18.78
C VAL A 159 -7.92 18.76 19.45
N GLN A 160 -8.59 18.43 20.56
CA GLN A 160 -8.34 17.17 21.28
C GLN A 160 -8.75 15.96 20.43
N LYS A 161 -9.86 16.05 19.71
CA LYS A 161 -10.28 15.00 18.78
C LYS A 161 -9.33 14.87 17.59
N PHE A 162 -8.81 15.99 17.08
CA PHE A 162 -7.80 15.99 16.03
C PHE A 162 -6.52 15.29 16.48
N LEU A 163 -5.99 15.66 17.65
CA LEU A 163 -4.79 15.06 18.23
C LEU A 163 -4.98 13.55 18.48
N ALA A 164 -6.13 13.16 19.06
CA ALA A 164 -6.45 11.76 19.29
C ALA A 164 -6.57 10.94 18.00
N PHE A 165 -7.13 11.52 16.93
CA PHE A 165 -7.26 10.86 15.63
C PHE A 165 -5.90 10.53 15.01
N TYR A 166 -4.94 11.45 15.11
CA TYR A 166 -3.58 11.25 14.60
C TYR A 166 -2.64 10.57 15.61
N LYS A 167 -3.10 10.35 16.87
CA LYS A 167 -2.32 9.79 17.98
C LYS A 167 -1.05 10.57 18.26
N ILE A 168 -1.18 11.87 18.36
CA ILE A 168 -0.11 12.84 18.64
C ILE A 168 -0.48 13.70 19.85
N ASP A 169 0.51 14.27 20.53
CA ASP A 169 0.29 15.14 21.68
C ASP A 169 0.21 16.62 21.29
N SER A 170 0.73 16.99 20.11
CA SER A 170 0.66 18.34 19.56
C SER A 170 0.63 18.31 18.03
N VAL A 171 0.09 19.37 17.41
CA VAL A 171 0.02 19.49 15.95
C VAL A 171 1.40 19.46 15.30
N SER A 172 2.42 20.02 15.97
CA SER A 172 3.81 19.99 15.49
C SER A 172 4.43 18.58 15.40
N GLN A 173 3.83 17.58 16.06
CA GLN A 173 4.27 16.17 15.96
C GLN A 173 3.62 15.40 14.81
N LEU A 174 2.75 16.06 14.04
CA LEU A 174 2.09 15.41 12.92
C LEU A 174 3.14 14.96 11.89
N PRO A 175 3.17 13.67 11.48
CA PRO A 175 4.09 13.21 10.44
C PRO A 175 3.86 13.93 9.12
N GLN A 176 4.93 14.25 8.39
CA GLN A 176 4.87 14.92 7.08
C GLN A 176 3.95 14.18 6.10
N SER A 177 3.95 12.84 6.13
CA SER A 177 3.06 11.98 5.32
C SER A 177 1.56 12.18 5.60
N LYS A 178 1.21 12.83 6.72
CA LYS A 178 -0.18 13.08 7.13
C LYS A 178 -0.61 14.54 6.94
N HIS A 179 0.33 15.41 6.61
CA HIS A 179 0.07 16.84 6.47
C HIS A 179 -1.02 17.14 5.43
N GLU A 180 -0.89 16.58 4.22
CA GLU A 180 -1.86 16.82 3.14
C GLU A 180 -3.25 16.29 3.50
N GLN A 181 -3.34 15.13 4.12
CA GLN A 181 -4.60 14.56 4.60
C GLN A 181 -5.27 15.48 5.63
N ALA A 182 -4.50 15.97 6.60
CA ALA A 182 -4.98 16.85 7.65
C ALA A 182 -5.44 18.19 7.06
N TYR A 183 -4.64 18.77 6.17
CA TYR A 183 -4.95 20.01 5.49
C TYR A 183 -6.25 19.90 4.69
N ASN A 184 -6.41 18.90 3.84
CA ASN A 184 -7.58 18.70 3.00
C ASN A 184 -8.85 18.43 3.83
N MET A 185 -8.74 17.72 4.95
CA MET A 185 -9.85 17.48 5.88
C MET A 185 -10.35 18.81 6.48
N LEU A 186 -9.45 19.66 6.95
CA LEU A 186 -9.79 20.97 7.53
C LEU A 186 -10.29 21.96 6.47
N ALA A 187 -9.65 22.00 5.30
CA ALA A 187 -10.07 22.85 4.19
C ALA A 187 -11.50 22.51 3.73
N LYS A 188 -11.84 21.23 3.64
CA LYS A 188 -13.19 20.79 3.33
C LYS A 188 -14.19 21.27 4.38
N LYS A 189 -13.87 21.10 5.67
CA LYS A 189 -14.75 21.53 6.75
C LYS A 189 -14.99 23.04 6.74
N ILE A 190 -13.95 23.82 6.45
CA ILE A 190 -14.05 25.29 6.29
C ILE A 190 -14.99 25.64 5.15
N ALA A 191 -14.78 25.04 3.97
CA ALA A 191 -15.62 25.30 2.80
C ALA A 191 -17.10 24.88 3.03
N ASP A 192 -17.34 23.78 3.73
CA ASP A 192 -18.69 23.33 4.08
C ASP A 192 -19.37 24.33 5.04
N SER A 193 -18.62 24.86 6.01
CA SER A 193 -19.13 25.88 6.97
C SER A 193 -19.44 27.21 6.29
N GLU A 194 -18.56 27.70 5.43
CA GLU A 194 -18.76 28.93 4.65
C GLU A 194 -19.97 28.79 3.72
N SER A 195 -20.15 27.65 3.09
CA SER A 195 -21.30 27.36 2.24
C SER A 195 -22.61 27.32 3.02
N ALA A 196 -22.61 26.86 4.27
CA ALA A 196 -23.78 26.86 5.14
C ALA A 196 -24.17 28.30 5.54
N ILE A 197 -23.19 29.11 5.96
CA ILE A 197 -23.41 30.52 6.32
C ILE A 197 -23.96 31.33 5.12
N ALA A 198 -23.39 31.12 3.93
CA ALA A 198 -23.86 31.79 2.73
C ALA A 198 -25.32 31.45 2.40
N ARG A 199 -25.75 30.19 2.60
CA ARG A 199 -27.14 29.77 2.40
C ARG A 199 -28.11 30.40 3.42
N GLU A 200 -27.68 30.50 4.69
CA GLU A 200 -28.47 31.14 5.74
C GLU A 200 -28.66 32.63 5.49
N MET A 201 -27.61 33.31 4.99
CA MET A 201 -27.69 34.74 4.63
C MET A 201 -28.59 34.98 3.42
N ASP A 202 -28.58 34.10 2.42
CA ASP A 202 -29.44 34.19 1.24
C ASP A 202 -30.92 33.97 1.61
N GLN A 203 -31.20 33.05 2.55
CA GLN A 203 -32.55 32.79 3.06
C GLN A 203 -33.09 33.89 4.01
N SER A 204 -32.20 34.60 4.71
CA SER A 204 -32.58 35.71 5.61
C SER A 204 -32.73 37.06 4.92
N GLY A 205 -32.33 37.21 3.67
CA GLY A 205 -32.45 38.43 2.85
C GLY A 205 -33.76 38.54 2.08
N GLU A 206 -34.67 37.59 2.16
CA GLU A 206 -36.01 37.63 1.60
C GLU A 206 -37.07 38.01 2.69
N LEU A 207 -36.98 39.25 3.21
CA LEU A 207 -38.05 39.91 3.93
C LEU A 207 -38.10 41.39 3.58
#